data_b8012096225fba565619b2723856280c
#
_entry.id   b8012096225fba565619b2723856280c
#
_cell.length_a   1.000
_cell.length_b   1.000
_cell.length_c   1.000
_cell.angle_alpha   90.00
_cell.angle_beta   90.00
_cell.angle_gamma   90.00
#
_symmetry.space_group_name_H-M   'P 1'
#
loop_
_entity.id
_entity.type
_entity.pdbx_description
1 polymer ?
#
loop_
_entity_poly.entity_id
_entity_poly.type
_entity_poly.pdbx_seq_one_letter_code
_entity_poly.pdbx_strand_id
1 'polypeptide(L)'
;MAQAHEHFGRLDVVVNNAGYGLFGTIEEVSEEQARAQIETNLFGALWVTQAALPIMRGQGSGHILQVSSIGGVAAFPMVGLYHASKWGLEGFSDTLSQEVAHLRIRVTLIEPGPYGTDWSGSSAVRADPIEDYEPVREMRRQSTASRTQADPEATAEAVLKVVDSQEPPLRLFLGTWPLPVAEKAYAQRLETWRAWNEVAEAAQG
;
A
#
# COMPACT_ATOMS: atom_id res chain seq x y z
N MET A 1 -4.27 -16.66 -12.56
CA MET A 1 -4.24 -17.68 -11.52
C MET A 1 -4.46 -19.08 -12.08
N ALA A 2 -5.55 -19.37 -12.81
CA ALA A 2 -5.81 -20.72 -13.33
C ALA A 2 -4.67 -21.31 -14.18
N GLN A 3 -4.15 -20.57 -15.15
CA GLN A 3 -3.01 -21.00 -15.98
C GLN A 3 -1.74 -21.30 -15.18
N ALA A 4 -1.44 -20.46 -14.18
CA ALA A 4 -0.29 -20.69 -13.32
C ALA A 4 -0.47 -21.96 -12.48
N HIS A 5 -1.65 -22.16 -11.90
CA HIS A 5 -1.96 -23.36 -11.15
C HIS A 5 -1.94 -24.63 -12.05
N GLU A 6 -2.47 -24.55 -13.26
CA GLU A 6 -2.43 -25.66 -14.22
C GLU A 6 -0.99 -26.03 -14.61
N HIS A 7 -0.13 -25.04 -14.76
CA HIS A 7 1.27 -25.25 -15.16
C HIS A 7 2.14 -25.79 -14.01
N PHE A 8 2.01 -25.22 -12.81
CA PHE A 8 2.88 -25.56 -11.66
C PHE A 8 2.26 -26.55 -10.66
N GLY A 9 0.97 -26.87 -10.80
CA GLY A 9 0.24 -27.77 -9.91
C GLY A 9 -0.13 -27.13 -8.56
N ARG A 10 0.41 -25.94 -8.24
CA ARG A 10 0.17 -25.21 -6.98
C ARG A 10 0.43 -23.72 -7.10
N LEU A 11 -0.09 -22.97 -6.13
CA LEU A 11 0.22 -21.54 -5.93
C LEU A 11 0.69 -21.34 -4.49
N ASP A 12 1.98 -21.17 -4.27
CA ASP A 12 2.53 -21.01 -2.92
C ASP A 12 2.55 -19.56 -2.49
N VAL A 13 2.96 -18.69 -3.39
CA VAL A 13 3.11 -17.25 -3.15
C VAL A 13 2.46 -16.48 -4.30
N VAL A 14 1.63 -15.51 -3.97
CA VAL A 14 1.07 -14.55 -4.92
C VAL A 14 1.49 -13.16 -4.50
N VAL A 15 2.10 -12.41 -5.42
CA VAL A 15 2.56 -11.03 -5.18
C VAL A 15 1.71 -10.07 -6.01
N ASN A 16 0.91 -9.26 -5.36
CA ASN A 16 0.18 -8.16 -5.97
C ASN A 16 1.04 -6.90 -5.96
N ASN A 17 1.81 -6.72 -7.03
CA ASN A 17 2.76 -5.60 -7.18
C ASN A 17 2.29 -4.55 -8.19
N ALA A 18 1.35 -4.86 -9.07
CA ALA A 18 0.88 -3.94 -10.09
C ALA A 18 0.31 -2.67 -9.46
N GLY A 19 0.82 -1.52 -9.89
CA GLY A 19 0.38 -0.23 -9.37
C GLY A 19 1.26 0.90 -9.88
N TYR A 20 0.71 2.10 -9.91
CA TYR A 20 1.40 3.31 -10.36
C TYR A 20 1.07 4.51 -9.44
N GLY A 21 1.82 5.60 -9.59
CA GLY A 21 1.59 6.86 -8.89
C GLY A 21 0.75 7.84 -9.71
N LEU A 22 -0.31 8.37 -9.12
CA LEU A 22 -1.07 9.51 -9.65
C LEU A 22 -0.71 10.76 -8.83
N PHE A 23 -0.17 11.75 -9.52
CA PHE A 23 0.30 13.01 -8.94
C PHE A 23 -0.62 14.17 -9.32
N GLY A 24 -1.12 14.86 -8.34
CA GLY A 24 -1.99 16.02 -8.41
C GLY A 24 -2.62 16.28 -7.05
N THR A 25 -3.09 17.50 -6.81
CA THR A 25 -3.96 17.78 -5.68
C THR A 25 -5.32 17.10 -5.89
N ILE A 26 -6.13 17.00 -4.85
CA ILE A 26 -7.44 16.35 -4.96
C ILE A 26 -8.33 17.02 -6.01
N GLU A 27 -8.26 18.36 -6.13
CA GLU A 27 -9.05 19.13 -7.09
C GLU A 27 -8.58 18.97 -8.54
N GLU A 28 -7.28 18.76 -8.75
CA GLU A 28 -6.68 18.60 -10.08
C GLU A 28 -6.99 17.25 -10.73
N VAL A 29 -7.23 16.21 -9.91
CA VAL A 29 -7.42 14.85 -10.42
C VAL A 29 -8.79 14.70 -11.05
N SER A 30 -8.82 14.29 -12.33
CA SER A 30 -10.07 13.99 -13.03
C SER A 30 -10.74 12.72 -12.51
N GLU A 31 -12.06 12.59 -12.74
CA GLU A 31 -12.82 11.38 -12.39
C GLU A 31 -12.22 10.13 -13.07
N GLU A 32 -11.83 10.23 -14.34
CA GLU A 32 -11.23 9.13 -15.09
C GLU A 32 -9.91 8.67 -14.45
N GLN A 33 -9.03 9.62 -14.11
CA GLN A 33 -7.76 9.33 -13.43
C GLN A 33 -7.98 8.69 -12.06
N ALA A 34 -8.95 9.21 -11.29
CA ALA A 34 -9.28 8.67 -9.98
C ALA A 34 -9.77 7.22 -10.08
N ARG A 35 -10.70 6.94 -11.00
CA ARG A 35 -11.21 5.59 -11.24
C ARG A 35 -10.11 4.63 -11.68
N ALA A 36 -9.27 5.01 -12.63
CA ALA A 36 -8.16 4.20 -13.14
C ALA A 36 -7.14 3.88 -12.03
N GLN A 37 -6.84 4.85 -11.14
CA GLN A 37 -5.95 4.64 -10.00
C GLN A 37 -6.49 3.59 -9.04
N ILE A 38 -7.76 3.68 -8.67
CA ILE A 38 -8.42 2.74 -7.76
C ILE A 38 -8.57 1.36 -8.41
N GLU A 39 -8.97 1.32 -9.70
CA GLU A 39 -9.10 0.07 -10.43
C GLU A 39 -7.80 -0.71 -10.47
N THR A 40 -6.68 -0.05 -10.78
CA THR A 40 -5.39 -0.73 -10.87
C THR A 40 -4.83 -1.10 -9.48
N ASN A 41 -4.71 -0.11 -8.60
CA ASN A 41 -3.94 -0.28 -7.35
C ASN A 41 -4.70 -1.04 -6.26
N LEU A 42 -6.03 -1.03 -6.29
CA LEU A 42 -6.87 -1.66 -5.28
C LEU A 42 -7.66 -2.84 -5.85
N PHE A 43 -8.50 -2.60 -6.85
CA PHE A 43 -9.36 -3.66 -7.39
C PHE A 43 -8.56 -4.71 -8.15
N GLY A 44 -7.48 -4.35 -8.85
CA GLY A 44 -6.57 -5.31 -9.46
C GLY A 44 -6.02 -6.32 -8.44
N ALA A 45 -5.56 -5.84 -7.29
CA ALA A 45 -5.09 -6.70 -6.19
C ALA A 45 -6.24 -7.55 -5.60
N LEU A 46 -7.44 -6.99 -5.47
CA LEU A 46 -8.62 -7.70 -4.99
C LEU A 46 -8.99 -8.87 -5.92
N TRP A 47 -9.08 -8.63 -7.24
CA TRP A 47 -9.46 -9.66 -8.21
C TRP A 47 -8.44 -10.79 -8.26
N VAL A 48 -7.15 -10.48 -8.22
CA VAL A 48 -6.08 -11.50 -8.16
C VAL A 48 -6.17 -12.30 -6.87
N THR A 49 -6.38 -11.64 -5.74
CA THR A 49 -6.55 -12.28 -4.43
C THR A 49 -7.76 -13.23 -4.44
N GLN A 50 -8.92 -12.77 -4.90
CA GLN A 50 -10.13 -13.59 -4.99
C GLN A 50 -9.93 -14.81 -5.90
N ALA A 51 -9.16 -14.68 -6.98
CA ALA A 51 -8.87 -15.80 -7.87
C ALA A 51 -7.84 -16.80 -7.29
N ALA A 52 -6.95 -16.35 -6.38
CA ALA A 52 -5.96 -17.19 -5.73
C ALA A 52 -6.53 -17.99 -4.53
N LEU A 53 -7.42 -17.37 -3.77
CA LEU A 53 -7.95 -17.92 -2.52
C LEU A 53 -8.58 -19.32 -2.64
N PRO A 54 -9.42 -19.66 -3.64
CA PRO A 54 -9.97 -21.00 -3.79
C PRO A 54 -8.88 -22.06 -3.97
N ILE A 55 -7.82 -21.73 -4.71
CA ILE A 55 -6.69 -22.64 -4.96
C ILE A 55 -5.91 -22.85 -3.66
N MET A 56 -5.50 -21.79 -2.99
CA MET A 56 -4.75 -21.86 -1.73
C MET A 56 -5.55 -22.53 -0.62
N ARG A 57 -6.86 -22.29 -0.57
CA ARG A 57 -7.77 -22.97 0.36
C ARG A 57 -7.81 -24.47 0.10
N GLY A 58 -7.90 -24.89 -1.16
CA GLY A 58 -7.84 -26.30 -1.55
C GLY A 58 -6.50 -26.96 -1.20
N GLN A 59 -5.39 -26.20 -1.30
CA GLN A 59 -4.06 -26.64 -0.91
C GLN A 59 -3.87 -26.71 0.63
N GLY A 60 -4.67 -25.96 1.39
CA GLY A 60 -4.51 -25.78 2.83
C GLY A 60 -3.26 -24.98 3.20
N SER A 61 -2.71 -24.19 2.29
CA SER A 61 -1.56 -23.30 2.50
C SER A 61 -1.46 -22.26 1.38
N GLY A 62 -0.83 -21.11 1.67
CA GLY A 62 -0.53 -20.07 0.71
C GLY A 62 0.01 -18.83 1.40
N HIS A 63 0.61 -17.92 0.63
CA HIS A 63 1.06 -16.62 1.12
C HIS A 63 0.74 -15.54 0.09
N ILE A 64 -0.02 -14.54 0.46
CA ILE A 64 -0.37 -13.39 -0.39
C ILE A 64 0.45 -12.19 0.08
N LEU A 65 1.30 -11.66 -0.79
CA LEU A 65 2.05 -10.44 -0.58
C LEU A 65 1.36 -9.29 -1.31
N GLN A 66 0.98 -8.26 -0.56
CA GLN A 66 0.35 -7.04 -1.08
C GLN A 66 1.35 -5.91 -1.06
N VAL A 67 1.80 -5.43 -2.22
CA VAL A 67 2.72 -4.30 -2.27
C VAL A 67 1.95 -3.01 -2.05
N SER A 68 1.95 -2.58 -0.79
CA SER A 68 1.41 -1.31 -0.32
C SER A 68 2.45 -0.19 -0.45
N SER A 69 2.58 0.64 0.54
CA SER A 69 3.53 1.75 0.65
C SER A 69 3.45 2.35 2.04
N ILE A 70 4.46 3.09 2.46
CA ILE A 70 4.31 4.06 3.56
C ILE A 70 3.13 5.01 3.30
N GLY A 71 2.77 5.23 2.04
CA GLY A 71 1.58 5.98 1.62
C GLY A 71 0.25 5.31 1.97
N GLY A 72 0.22 4.04 2.37
CA GLY A 72 -0.93 3.35 2.97
C GLY A 72 -1.07 3.58 4.48
N VAL A 73 -0.06 4.18 5.11
CA VAL A 73 0.04 4.39 6.57
C VAL A 73 0.03 5.88 6.93
N ALA A 74 0.69 6.71 6.12
CA ALA A 74 0.75 8.16 6.27
C ALA A 74 0.41 8.85 4.95
N ALA A 75 -0.21 10.03 5.01
CA ALA A 75 -0.61 10.80 3.83
C ALA A 75 0.31 12.00 3.60
N PHE A 76 0.55 12.30 2.34
CA PHE A 76 1.38 13.42 1.88
C PHE A 76 0.64 14.20 0.78
N PRO A 77 0.86 15.52 0.63
CA PRO A 77 0.25 16.31 -0.44
C PRO A 77 0.56 15.75 -1.84
N MET A 78 -0.27 16.05 -2.81
CA MET A 78 -0.11 15.78 -4.24
C MET A 78 -0.24 14.30 -4.68
N VAL A 79 -0.60 13.38 -3.79
CA VAL A 79 -0.77 11.95 -4.11
C VAL A 79 -1.98 11.35 -3.38
N GLY A 80 -3.04 12.16 -3.21
CA GLY A 80 -4.21 11.79 -2.40
C GLY A 80 -4.93 10.53 -2.89
N LEU A 81 -5.15 10.39 -4.20
CA LEU A 81 -5.82 9.21 -4.77
C LEU A 81 -4.94 7.95 -4.72
N TYR A 82 -3.62 8.12 -4.86
CA TYR A 82 -2.68 7.03 -4.60
C TYR A 82 -2.77 6.56 -3.14
N HIS A 83 -2.78 7.49 -2.17
CA HIS A 83 -2.98 7.14 -0.77
C HIS A 83 -4.31 6.42 -0.55
N ALA A 84 -5.41 6.93 -1.08
CA ALA A 84 -6.71 6.28 -0.97
C ALA A 84 -6.67 4.83 -1.44
N SER A 85 -5.98 4.54 -2.57
CA SER A 85 -5.81 3.19 -3.08
C SER A 85 -4.99 2.30 -2.14
N LYS A 86 -3.90 2.83 -1.56
CA LYS A 86 -3.03 2.07 -0.66
C LYS A 86 -3.66 1.89 0.73
N TRP A 87 -4.37 2.90 1.25
CA TRP A 87 -5.16 2.76 2.48
C TRP A 87 -6.29 1.73 2.34
N GLY A 88 -6.96 1.71 1.18
CA GLY A 88 -7.93 0.66 0.86
C GLY A 88 -7.30 -0.73 0.84
N LEU A 89 -6.10 -0.86 0.26
CA LEU A 89 -5.34 -2.11 0.23
C LEU A 89 -4.92 -2.56 1.64
N GLU A 90 -4.51 -1.63 2.52
CA GLU A 90 -4.21 -1.90 3.93
C GLU A 90 -5.43 -2.48 4.67
N GLY A 91 -6.56 -1.77 4.63
CA GLY A 91 -7.77 -2.19 5.33
C GLY A 91 -8.31 -3.52 4.85
N PHE A 92 -8.35 -3.73 3.54
CA PHE A 92 -8.79 -5.00 2.95
C PHE A 92 -7.84 -6.15 3.31
N SER A 93 -6.53 -5.93 3.31
CA SER A 93 -5.55 -6.97 3.61
C SER A 93 -5.49 -7.33 5.09
N ASP A 94 -5.69 -6.36 5.98
CA ASP A 94 -5.83 -6.59 7.42
C ASP A 94 -7.05 -7.49 7.72
N THR A 95 -8.19 -7.17 7.12
CA THR A 95 -9.40 -8.00 7.22
C THR A 95 -9.17 -9.40 6.66
N LEU A 96 -8.61 -9.49 5.46
CA LEU A 96 -8.31 -10.77 4.82
C LEU A 96 -7.42 -11.65 5.69
N SER A 97 -6.40 -11.09 6.34
CA SER A 97 -5.47 -11.84 7.18
C SER A 97 -6.20 -12.57 8.31
N GLN A 98 -7.23 -11.95 8.87
CA GLN A 98 -8.07 -12.54 9.93
C GLN A 98 -9.02 -13.60 9.38
N GLU A 99 -9.60 -13.36 8.20
CA GLU A 99 -10.55 -14.28 7.54
C GLU A 99 -9.90 -15.60 7.11
N VAL A 100 -8.62 -15.56 6.69
CA VAL A 100 -7.95 -16.75 6.11
C VAL A 100 -6.97 -17.44 7.05
N ALA A 101 -6.76 -16.92 8.25
CA ALA A 101 -5.81 -17.47 9.22
C ALA A 101 -6.08 -18.97 9.53
N HIS A 102 -7.34 -19.34 9.72
CA HIS A 102 -7.75 -20.73 9.97
C HIS A 102 -7.53 -21.69 8.78
N LEU A 103 -7.32 -21.13 7.57
CA LEU A 103 -7.01 -21.86 6.34
C LEU A 103 -5.49 -22.04 6.13
N ARG A 104 -4.68 -21.55 7.04
CA ARG A 104 -3.21 -21.51 6.92
C ARG A 104 -2.73 -20.74 5.68
N ILE A 105 -3.49 -19.73 5.28
CA ILE A 105 -3.11 -18.77 4.26
C ILE A 105 -2.59 -17.52 4.98
N ARG A 106 -1.40 -17.07 4.61
CA ARG A 106 -0.73 -15.90 5.19
C ARG A 106 -0.93 -14.69 4.30
N VAL A 107 -0.96 -13.52 4.90
CA VAL A 107 -1.04 -12.23 4.20
C VAL A 107 0.06 -11.34 4.76
N THR A 108 0.83 -10.70 3.88
CA THR A 108 1.81 -9.69 4.28
C THR A 108 1.69 -8.47 3.38
N LEU A 109 1.57 -7.31 3.99
CA LEU A 109 1.68 -6.00 3.36
C LEU A 109 3.15 -5.59 3.32
N ILE A 110 3.67 -5.34 2.14
CA ILE A 110 5.01 -4.80 1.93
C ILE A 110 4.85 -3.29 1.77
N GLU A 111 5.48 -2.53 2.65
CA GLU A 111 5.28 -1.09 2.81
C GLU A 111 6.59 -0.32 2.50
N PRO A 112 6.97 -0.15 1.23
CA PRO A 112 8.21 0.52 0.87
C PRO A 112 8.19 2.02 1.19
N GLY A 113 9.37 2.55 1.51
CA GLY A 113 9.68 3.97 1.43
C GLY A 113 10.01 4.41 0.00
N PRO A 114 10.83 5.46 -0.17
CA PRO A 114 11.30 5.90 -1.48
C PRO A 114 12.38 4.96 -2.02
N TYR A 115 12.15 4.39 -3.19
CA TYR A 115 13.08 3.55 -3.94
C TYR A 115 13.39 4.16 -5.30
N GLY A 116 14.58 3.89 -5.82
CA GLY A 116 15.05 4.32 -7.15
C GLY A 116 14.39 3.52 -8.28
N THR A 117 13.08 3.70 -8.44
CA THR A 117 12.28 3.07 -9.48
C THR A 117 11.64 4.11 -10.40
N ASP A 118 11.02 3.66 -11.48
CA ASP A 118 10.28 4.53 -12.40
C ASP A 118 8.90 5.01 -11.85
N TRP A 119 8.57 4.72 -10.60
CA TRP A 119 7.28 5.06 -9.99
C TRP A 119 6.92 6.56 -10.05
N SER A 120 7.91 7.45 -9.94
CA SER A 120 7.75 8.89 -10.10
C SER A 120 8.24 9.42 -11.46
N GLY A 121 8.74 8.54 -12.32
CA GLY A 121 9.28 8.82 -13.64
C GLY A 121 8.23 8.74 -14.74
N SER A 122 8.52 7.99 -15.80
CA SER A 122 7.69 7.87 -17.00
C SER A 122 6.41 7.05 -16.76
N SER A 123 6.38 6.17 -15.76
CA SER A 123 5.20 5.40 -15.39
C SER A 123 4.17 6.20 -14.55
N ALA A 124 4.55 7.39 -14.08
CA ALA A 124 3.67 8.24 -13.28
C ALA A 124 2.62 8.96 -14.15
N VAL A 125 1.38 8.95 -13.67
CA VAL A 125 0.31 9.79 -14.21
C VAL A 125 0.29 11.12 -13.44
N ARG A 126 0.10 12.22 -14.17
CA ARG A 126 0.00 13.55 -13.58
C ARG A 126 -1.27 14.24 -14.01
N ALA A 127 -1.95 14.86 -13.05
CA ALA A 127 -3.09 15.72 -13.33
C ALA A 127 -2.63 17.07 -13.92
N ASP A 128 -3.50 17.75 -14.63
CA ASP A 128 -3.25 19.07 -15.15
C ASP A 128 -3.18 20.08 -13.98
N PRO A 129 -2.12 20.90 -13.91
CA PRO A 129 -1.89 21.74 -12.75
C PRO A 129 -2.82 22.95 -12.71
N ILE A 130 -3.34 23.25 -11.52
CA ILE A 130 -4.01 24.51 -11.20
C ILE A 130 -2.99 25.45 -10.52
N GLU A 131 -2.89 26.70 -10.97
CA GLU A 131 -1.88 27.65 -10.53
C GLU A 131 -1.91 27.91 -9.02
N ASP A 132 -3.10 27.98 -8.43
CA ASP A 132 -3.30 28.20 -6.99
C ASP A 132 -2.61 27.15 -6.09
N TYR A 133 -2.30 25.98 -6.62
CA TYR A 133 -1.59 24.91 -5.89
C TYR A 133 -0.07 24.89 -6.12
N GLU A 134 0.50 25.88 -6.82
CA GLU A 134 1.95 25.94 -7.00
C GLU A 134 2.75 25.99 -5.68
N PRO A 135 2.30 26.70 -4.63
CA PRO A 135 2.97 26.63 -3.32
C PRO A 135 3.03 25.21 -2.73
N VAL A 136 2.01 24.38 -2.94
CA VAL A 136 1.98 22.98 -2.48
C VAL A 136 2.96 22.14 -3.28
N ARG A 137 3.06 22.36 -4.59
CA ARG A 137 4.04 21.69 -5.45
C ARG A 137 5.47 22.02 -5.05
N GLU A 138 5.74 23.29 -4.78
CA GLU A 138 7.07 23.73 -4.35
C GLU A 138 7.45 23.13 -2.98
N MET A 139 6.55 23.17 -2.01
CA MET A 139 6.76 22.53 -0.70
C MET A 139 7.07 21.02 -0.87
N ARG A 140 6.37 20.33 -1.77
CA ARG A 140 6.63 18.91 -2.06
C ARG A 140 8.01 18.73 -2.70
N ARG A 141 8.38 19.54 -3.71
CA ARG A 141 9.72 19.49 -4.33
C ARG A 141 10.82 19.61 -3.29
N GLN A 142 10.71 20.62 -2.41
CA GLN A 142 11.68 20.84 -1.32
C GLN A 142 11.72 19.65 -0.35
N SER A 143 10.57 19.12 0.05
CA SER A 143 10.49 18.00 1.01
C SER A 143 11.02 16.68 0.43
N THR A 144 11.08 16.54 -0.89
CA THR A 144 11.57 15.33 -1.56
C THR A 144 13.00 15.46 -2.08
N ALA A 145 13.51 16.67 -2.28
CA ALA A 145 14.82 16.94 -2.88
C ALA A 145 16.01 16.29 -2.12
N SER A 146 15.91 16.18 -0.81
CA SER A 146 16.96 15.59 0.05
C SER A 146 16.73 14.12 0.40
N ARG A 147 15.67 13.48 -0.15
CA ARG A 147 15.38 12.09 0.17
C ARG A 147 16.34 11.16 -0.55
N THR A 148 17.05 10.36 0.21
CA THR A 148 17.82 9.24 -0.35
C THR A 148 16.84 8.17 -0.82
N GLN A 149 16.97 7.78 -2.07
CA GLN A 149 16.24 6.63 -2.61
C GLN A 149 17.04 5.34 -2.29
N ALA A 150 16.32 4.31 -1.86
CA ALA A 150 16.90 3.01 -1.63
C ALA A 150 17.03 2.23 -2.96
N ASP A 151 17.92 1.24 -2.97
CA ASP A 151 18.11 0.34 -4.10
C ASP A 151 16.96 -0.69 -4.16
N PRO A 152 16.19 -0.77 -5.25
CA PRO A 152 15.15 -1.79 -5.40
C PRO A 152 15.67 -3.23 -5.29
N GLU A 153 16.88 -3.53 -5.75
CA GLU A 153 17.45 -4.87 -5.71
C GLU A 153 17.66 -5.35 -4.27
N ALA A 154 17.93 -4.44 -3.34
CA ALA A 154 18.09 -4.77 -1.92
C ALA A 154 16.78 -5.29 -1.26
N THR A 155 15.62 -5.12 -1.91
CA THR A 155 14.35 -5.62 -1.37
C THR A 155 14.20 -7.15 -1.49
N ALA A 156 14.91 -7.78 -2.43
CA ALA A 156 14.73 -9.19 -2.76
C ALA A 156 15.00 -10.10 -1.55
N GLU A 157 16.09 -9.88 -0.84
CA GLU A 157 16.43 -10.67 0.36
C GLU A 157 15.41 -10.52 1.47
N ALA A 158 14.92 -9.30 1.70
CA ALA A 158 13.90 -9.03 2.72
C ALA A 158 12.56 -9.72 2.38
N VAL A 159 12.14 -9.69 1.12
CA VAL A 159 10.92 -10.34 0.65
C VAL A 159 11.05 -11.86 0.75
N LEU A 160 12.17 -12.45 0.33
CA LEU A 160 12.42 -13.89 0.46
C LEU A 160 12.40 -14.32 1.93
N LYS A 161 13.01 -13.55 2.83
CA LYS A 161 12.99 -13.83 4.26
C LYS A 161 11.57 -13.86 4.84
N VAL A 162 10.68 -12.97 4.36
CA VAL A 162 9.26 -13.00 4.75
C VAL A 162 8.56 -14.23 4.21
N VAL A 163 8.80 -14.58 2.95
CA VAL A 163 8.19 -15.77 2.31
C VAL A 163 8.59 -17.05 3.04
N ASP A 164 9.85 -17.18 3.43
CA ASP A 164 10.41 -18.36 4.09
C ASP A 164 10.10 -18.41 5.60
N SER A 165 9.59 -17.31 6.18
CA SER A 165 9.23 -17.27 7.60
C SER A 165 8.04 -18.18 7.92
N GLN A 166 8.13 -18.87 9.06
CA GLN A 166 7.00 -19.65 9.58
C GLN A 166 5.90 -18.73 10.13
N GLU A 167 6.27 -17.60 10.68
CA GLU A 167 5.40 -16.57 11.24
C GLU A 167 5.73 -15.20 10.62
N PRO A 168 5.38 -14.94 9.36
CA PRO A 168 5.64 -13.65 8.73
C PRO A 168 4.76 -12.56 9.37
N PRO A 169 5.28 -11.32 9.47
CA PRO A 169 4.47 -10.22 9.95
C PRO A 169 3.36 -9.87 8.95
N LEU A 170 2.24 -9.33 9.46
CA LEU A 170 1.20 -8.78 8.58
C LEU A 170 1.72 -7.54 7.81
N ARG A 171 2.60 -6.73 8.42
CA ARG A 171 3.17 -5.51 7.83
C ARG A 171 4.68 -5.51 7.91
N LEU A 172 5.33 -5.16 6.81
CA LEU A 172 6.77 -5.02 6.73
C LEU A 172 7.14 -3.72 6.02
N PHE A 173 7.71 -2.78 6.77
CA PHE A 173 8.38 -1.62 6.16
C PHE A 173 9.66 -2.03 5.44
N LEU A 174 9.88 -1.45 4.26
CA LEU A 174 11.14 -1.57 3.56
C LEU A 174 11.86 -0.21 3.50
N GLY A 175 13.15 -0.22 3.85
CA GLY A 175 13.99 0.96 3.94
C GLY A 175 13.94 1.62 5.33
N THR A 176 14.78 2.62 5.53
CA THR A 176 14.97 3.29 6.83
C THR A 176 13.98 4.42 7.10
N TRP A 177 13.32 4.93 6.06
CA TRP A 177 12.44 6.10 6.15
C TRP A 177 11.02 5.80 6.66
N PRO A 178 10.38 4.65 6.35
CA PRO A 178 8.97 4.44 6.69
C PRO A 178 8.68 4.41 8.19
N LEU A 179 9.48 3.70 8.99
CA LEU A 179 9.20 3.55 10.42
C LEU A 179 9.12 4.89 11.18
N PRO A 180 10.10 5.81 11.09
CA PRO A 180 10.01 7.11 11.76
C PRO A 180 8.80 7.95 11.30
N VAL A 181 8.42 7.84 10.01
CA VAL A 181 7.23 8.53 9.46
C VAL A 181 5.95 7.96 10.07
N ALA A 182 5.83 6.65 10.13
CA ALA A 182 4.68 5.97 10.71
C ALA A 182 4.54 6.30 12.20
N GLU A 183 5.61 6.21 12.99
CA GLU A 183 5.63 6.56 14.41
C GLU A 183 5.12 7.98 14.65
N LYS A 184 5.63 8.96 13.89
CA LYS A 184 5.18 10.34 13.98
C LYS A 184 3.70 10.50 13.63
N ALA A 185 3.24 9.88 12.52
CA ALA A 185 1.85 9.99 12.07
C ALA A 185 0.88 9.38 13.09
N TYR A 186 1.21 8.23 13.65
CA TYR A 186 0.37 7.56 14.65
C TYR A 186 0.38 8.29 15.99
N ALA A 187 1.52 8.82 16.42
CA ALA A 187 1.60 9.64 17.63
C ALA A 187 0.67 10.86 17.55
N GLN A 188 0.70 11.59 16.43
CA GLN A 188 -0.18 12.75 16.21
C GLN A 188 -1.67 12.35 16.19
N ARG A 189 -2.03 11.23 15.56
CA ARG A 189 -3.41 10.74 15.55
C ARG A 189 -3.89 10.36 16.95
N LEU A 190 -3.07 9.62 17.69
CA LEU A 190 -3.40 9.22 19.07
C LEU A 190 -3.57 10.44 19.98
N GLU A 191 -2.72 11.45 19.86
CA GLU A 191 -2.84 12.71 20.59
C GLU A 191 -4.18 13.39 20.29
N THR A 192 -4.53 13.53 19.00
CA THR A 192 -5.80 14.13 18.60
C THR A 192 -7.00 13.33 19.11
N TRP A 193 -7.00 12.02 18.97
CA TRP A 193 -8.11 11.18 19.43
C TRP A 193 -8.28 11.26 20.93
N ARG A 194 -7.20 11.26 21.70
CA ARG A 194 -7.25 11.44 23.17
C ARG A 194 -7.76 12.82 23.57
N ALA A 195 -7.33 13.87 22.88
CA ALA A 195 -7.78 15.24 23.15
C ALA A 195 -9.28 15.44 22.90
N TRP A 196 -9.88 14.66 21.99
CA TRP A 196 -11.30 14.75 21.63
C TRP A 196 -12.16 13.61 22.20
N ASN A 197 -11.60 12.76 23.07
CA ASN A 197 -12.29 11.57 23.58
C ASN A 197 -13.55 11.90 24.38
N GLU A 198 -13.54 12.96 25.18
CA GLU A 198 -14.72 13.41 25.96
C GLU A 198 -15.90 13.78 25.04
N VAL A 199 -15.60 14.41 23.89
CA VAL A 199 -16.62 14.74 22.88
C VAL A 199 -17.17 13.47 22.22
N ALA A 200 -16.30 12.50 21.95
CA ALA A 200 -16.68 11.20 21.39
C ALA A 200 -17.57 10.40 22.36
N GLU A 201 -17.21 10.37 23.64
CA GLU A 201 -17.99 9.70 24.69
C GLU A 201 -19.38 10.34 24.88
N ALA A 202 -19.45 11.67 24.84
CA ALA A 202 -20.73 12.38 24.92
C ALA A 202 -21.69 12.06 23.75
N ALA A 203 -21.16 11.62 22.60
CA ALA A 203 -21.97 11.22 21.45
C ALA A 203 -22.60 9.82 21.58
N GLN A 204 -22.27 9.08 22.64
CA GLN A 204 -22.86 7.76 22.89
C GLN A 204 -24.28 7.87 23.52
N GLY A 205 -24.65 8.99 24.15
CA GLY A 205 -25.93 9.25 24.80
C GLY A 205 -25.92 8.95 26.28
#